data_74bb373c1b3059207c1ba222c4b33f6e
#
_entry.id   74bb373c1b3059207c1ba222c4b33f6e
#
_cell.length_a   1.000
_cell.length_b   1.000
_cell.length_c   1.000
_cell.angle_alpha   90.00
_cell.angle_beta   90.00
_cell.angle_gamma   90.00
#
_symmetry.space_group_name_H-M   'P 1'
#
loop_
_entity.id
_entity.type
_entity.pdbx_description
1 polymer ?
#
loop_
_entity_poly.entity_id
_entity_poly.type
_entity_poly.pdbx_seq_one_letter_code
_entity_poly.pdbx_strand_id
1 'polypeptide(L)'
;MNFALILFILTVITGIFWIFERTVFLPQRRRKAEEAASAFEAANREALGRGDAAVGEDLRRLKATALRQPWWLEYTAGLFPVILIVFLLRSFLFEPFRIPSGSMLPTLHIGDFILVNKYDYGIRLPVLNTKVLEMGAPQKGDIIVFRYPMDESVDFIKRVVATPGDRVEYRDKVLYVNGVEQAQSRPRDFVDDSTMVTLEERTENLSGLEHSIAVDHRRPSWVPMQAVMKKESTCSYNDRGFVCTVPECKYFAMGDNRDNSEDSRFWGFVPDENLVGKAVCIWANFSDMGRIGSIY
;
A
#
# COMPACT_ATOMS: atom_id res chain seq x y z
N MET A 1 -2.45 -2.80 15.00
CA MET A 1 -3.92 -2.93 14.80
C MET A 1 -4.17 -2.94 13.28
N ASN A 2 -4.80 -3.97 12.73
CA ASN A 2 -4.95 -4.11 11.28
C ASN A 2 -5.97 -3.08 10.76
N PHE A 3 -5.47 -2.03 10.08
CA PHE A 3 -6.32 -0.94 9.58
C PHE A 3 -7.37 -1.43 8.57
N ALA A 4 -7.05 -2.45 7.77
CA ALA A 4 -8.00 -3.06 6.85
C ALA A 4 -9.19 -3.70 7.58
N LEU A 5 -8.96 -4.32 8.74
CA LEU A 5 -10.00 -4.88 9.59
C LEU A 5 -10.92 -3.80 10.15
N ILE A 6 -10.34 -2.67 10.61
CA ILE A 6 -11.16 -1.55 11.11
C ILE A 6 -12.05 -1.01 10.00
N LEU A 7 -11.47 -0.78 8.82
CA LEU A 7 -12.18 -0.24 7.68
C LEU A 7 -13.29 -1.21 7.20
N PHE A 8 -13.02 -2.51 7.24
CA PHE A 8 -14.01 -3.56 6.97
C PHE A 8 -15.17 -3.51 7.96
N ILE A 9 -14.90 -3.47 9.28
CA ILE A 9 -15.92 -3.39 10.32
C ILE A 9 -16.78 -2.12 10.14
N LEU A 10 -16.14 -0.97 9.90
CA LEU A 10 -16.86 0.29 9.64
C LEU A 10 -17.75 0.19 8.40
N THR A 11 -17.26 -0.43 7.34
CA THR A 11 -18.05 -0.65 6.11
C THR A 11 -19.28 -1.51 6.40
N VAL A 12 -19.12 -2.58 7.16
CA VAL A 12 -20.24 -3.47 7.53
C VAL A 12 -21.27 -2.73 8.39
N ILE A 13 -20.83 -2.04 9.43
CA ILE A 13 -21.72 -1.30 10.34
C ILE A 13 -22.48 -0.21 9.57
N THR A 14 -21.78 0.64 8.84
CA THR A 14 -22.42 1.73 8.09
C THR A 14 -23.31 1.20 6.97
N GLY A 15 -22.94 0.08 6.35
CA GLY A 15 -23.76 -0.61 5.34
C GLY A 15 -25.07 -1.14 5.89
N ILE A 16 -25.07 -1.72 7.10
CA ILE A 16 -26.29 -2.15 7.78
C ILE A 16 -27.22 -0.94 8.00
N PHE A 17 -26.70 0.18 8.55
CA PHE A 17 -27.51 1.39 8.73
C PHE A 17 -28.00 1.96 7.41
N TRP A 18 -27.21 1.90 6.34
CA TRP A 18 -27.61 2.34 5.01
C TRP A 18 -28.76 1.49 4.43
N ILE A 19 -28.72 0.17 4.62
CA ILE A 19 -29.82 -0.73 4.22
C ILE A 19 -31.08 -0.39 5.01
N PHE A 20 -30.99 -0.25 6.34
CA PHE A 20 -32.14 0.12 7.18
C PHE A 20 -32.72 1.48 6.80
N GLU A 21 -31.86 2.45 6.47
CA GLU A 21 -32.32 3.76 5.98
C GLU A 21 -33.14 3.61 4.71
N ARG A 22 -32.65 2.84 3.73
CA ARG A 22 -33.32 2.67 2.44
C ARG A 22 -34.63 1.86 2.52
N THR A 23 -34.66 0.85 3.38
CA THR A 23 -35.79 -0.12 3.42
C THR A 23 -36.84 0.22 4.47
N VAL A 24 -36.47 0.90 5.55
CA VAL A 24 -37.37 1.15 6.70
C VAL A 24 -37.55 2.64 6.97
N PHE A 25 -36.47 3.38 7.27
CA PHE A 25 -36.60 4.74 7.78
C PHE A 25 -37.05 5.74 6.71
N LEU A 26 -36.49 5.69 5.52
CA LEU A 26 -36.86 6.59 4.42
C LEU A 26 -38.30 6.37 3.95
N PRO A 27 -38.80 5.15 3.72
CA PRO A 27 -40.21 4.93 3.41
C PRO A 27 -41.18 5.41 4.51
N GLN A 28 -40.81 5.20 5.78
CA GLN A 28 -41.62 5.71 6.89
C GLN A 28 -41.69 7.24 6.93
N ARG A 29 -40.53 7.93 6.70
CA ARG A 29 -40.49 9.38 6.63
C ARG A 29 -41.27 9.92 5.43
N ARG A 30 -41.17 9.28 4.28
CA ARG A 30 -42.00 9.64 3.08
C ARG A 30 -43.46 9.54 3.37
N ARG A 31 -43.94 8.42 3.96
CA ARG A 31 -45.35 8.26 4.31
C ARG A 31 -45.83 9.33 5.28
N LYS A 32 -45.07 9.60 6.35
CA LYS A 32 -45.38 10.69 7.30
C LYS A 32 -45.41 12.06 6.63
N ALA A 33 -44.51 12.33 5.70
CA ALA A 33 -44.46 13.59 4.96
C ALA A 33 -45.68 13.74 4.04
N GLU A 34 -46.13 12.67 3.39
CA GLU A 34 -47.34 12.65 2.55
C GLU A 34 -48.60 12.82 3.38
N GLU A 35 -48.72 12.12 4.53
CA GLU A 35 -49.82 12.25 5.47
C GLU A 35 -49.93 13.69 6.01
N ALA A 36 -48.82 14.29 6.42
CA ALA A 36 -48.77 15.68 6.90
C ALA A 36 -49.08 16.69 5.80
N ALA A 37 -48.57 16.43 4.59
CA ALA A 37 -48.84 17.29 3.44
C ALA A 37 -50.33 17.26 3.02
N SER A 38 -50.93 16.10 2.95
CA SER A 38 -52.36 15.95 2.61
C SER A 38 -53.28 16.62 3.65
N ALA A 39 -52.95 16.49 4.93
CA ALA A 39 -53.68 17.18 5.99
C ALA A 39 -53.57 18.72 5.86
N PHE A 40 -52.34 19.23 5.58
CA PHE A 40 -52.10 20.65 5.36
C PHE A 40 -52.84 21.19 4.11
N GLU A 41 -52.81 20.44 2.99
CA GLU A 41 -53.51 20.76 1.75
C GLU A 41 -55.04 20.79 1.94
N ALA A 42 -55.59 19.85 2.72
CA ALA A 42 -57.03 19.84 3.06
C ALA A 42 -57.43 21.06 3.89
N ALA A 43 -56.60 21.44 4.90
CA ALA A 43 -56.86 22.59 5.76
C ALA A 43 -56.74 23.93 5.03
N ASN A 44 -55.90 24.03 3.99
CA ASN A 44 -55.62 25.29 3.28
C ASN A 44 -56.08 25.28 1.82
N ARG A 45 -57.10 24.48 1.50
CA ARG A 45 -57.57 24.22 0.11
C ARG A 45 -57.94 25.48 -0.65
N GLU A 46 -58.60 26.42 0.00
CA GLU A 46 -59.03 27.68 -0.64
C GLU A 46 -57.86 28.60 -0.93
N ALA A 47 -56.86 28.72 -0.03
CA ALA A 47 -55.67 29.54 -0.20
C ALA A 47 -54.78 28.99 -1.30
N LEU A 48 -54.58 27.67 -1.35
CA LEU A 48 -53.86 26.97 -2.41
C LEU A 48 -54.54 27.09 -3.76
N GLY A 49 -55.88 27.06 -3.80
CA GLY A 49 -56.67 27.24 -5.00
C GLY A 49 -56.61 28.67 -5.57
N ARG A 50 -56.34 29.66 -4.73
CA ARG A 50 -56.08 31.07 -5.10
C ARG A 50 -54.62 31.32 -5.50
N GLY A 51 -53.72 30.34 -5.40
CA GLY A 51 -52.30 30.51 -5.75
C GLY A 51 -51.50 31.27 -4.70
N ASP A 52 -51.89 31.21 -3.41
CA ASP A 52 -51.12 31.90 -2.34
C ASP A 52 -49.73 31.32 -2.21
N ALA A 53 -48.72 32.13 -2.55
CA ALA A 53 -47.34 31.77 -2.59
C ALA A 53 -46.76 31.43 -1.18
N ALA A 54 -47.28 32.10 -0.11
CA ALA A 54 -46.86 31.87 1.24
C ALA A 54 -47.25 30.47 1.73
N VAL A 55 -48.53 30.10 1.46
CA VAL A 55 -49.03 28.75 1.84
C VAL A 55 -48.33 27.66 1.02
N GLY A 56 -47.99 27.93 -0.25
CA GLY A 56 -47.19 27.02 -1.08
C GLY A 56 -45.76 26.82 -0.56
N GLU A 57 -45.16 27.87 -0.01
CA GLU A 57 -43.83 27.82 0.62
C GLU A 57 -43.88 27.02 1.95
N ASP A 58 -44.92 27.23 2.76
CA ASP A 58 -45.09 26.52 4.03
C ASP A 58 -45.30 25.01 3.80
N LEU A 59 -46.06 24.60 2.77
CA LEU A 59 -46.18 23.22 2.37
C LEU A 59 -44.83 22.59 1.98
N ARG A 60 -44.00 23.32 1.22
CA ARG A 60 -42.68 22.86 0.85
C ARG A 60 -41.78 22.69 2.07
N ARG A 61 -41.80 23.65 3.01
CA ARG A 61 -41.05 23.57 4.27
C ARG A 61 -41.50 22.43 5.15
N LEU A 62 -42.81 22.17 5.25
CA LEU A 62 -43.36 21.03 5.98
C LEU A 62 -42.86 19.70 5.42
N LYS A 63 -42.94 19.50 4.09
CA LYS A 63 -42.40 18.31 3.42
C LYS A 63 -40.92 18.13 3.63
N ALA A 64 -40.14 19.20 3.49
CA ALA A 64 -38.68 19.18 3.69
C ALA A 64 -38.31 18.82 5.13
N THR A 65 -39.02 19.38 6.12
CA THR A 65 -38.80 19.08 7.54
C THR A 65 -39.13 17.64 7.88
N ALA A 66 -40.27 17.13 7.38
CA ALA A 66 -40.70 15.74 7.60
C ALA A 66 -39.75 14.72 6.93
N LEU A 67 -39.13 15.07 5.81
CA LEU A 67 -38.14 14.22 5.10
C LEU A 67 -36.73 14.34 5.66
N ARG A 68 -36.45 15.31 6.55
CA ARG A 68 -35.10 15.54 7.07
C ARG A 68 -34.58 14.30 7.78
N GLN A 69 -33.38 13.92 7.42
CA GLN A 69 -32.70 12.79 8.04
C GLN A 69 -32.20 13.18 9.45
N PRO A 70 -32.38 12.33 10.48
CA PRO A 70 -31.77 12.54 11.78
C PRO A 70 -30.25 12.59 11.69
N TRP A 71 -29.58 13.46 12.48
CA TRP A 71 -28.14 13.67 12.42
C TRP A 71 -27.32 12.35 12.60
N TRP A 72 -27.74 11.49 13.52
CA TRP A 72 -27.05 10.23 13.77
C TRP A 72 -27.09 9.28 12.55
N LEU A 73 -28.17 9.33 11.77
CA LEU A 73 -28.32 8.51 10.56
C LEU A 73 -27.52 9.11 9.40
N GLU A 74 -27.38 10.43 9.33
CA GLU A 74 -26.53 11.13 8.38
C GLU A 74 -25.05 10.74 8.57
N TYR A 75 -24.57 10.67 9.83
CA TYR A 75 -23.20 10.27 10.15
C TYR A 75 -22.97 8.74 10.14
N THR A 76 -23.99 7.93 10.08
CA THR A 76 -23.84 6.45 9.96
C THR A 76 -24.13 6.01 8.53
N ALA A 77 -25.39 6.00 8.12
CA ALA A 77 -25.81 5.56 6.79
C ALA A 77 -25.26 6.47 5.67
N GLY A 78 -25.17 7.78 5.89
CA GLY A 78 -24.69 8.74 4.90
C GLY A 78 -23.20 8.58 4.56
N LEU A 79 -22.38 8.11 5.51
CA LEU A 79 -20.96 7.85 5.28
C LEU A 79 -20.65 6.53 4.58
N PHE A 80 -21.61 5.62 4.50
CA PHE A 80 -21.40 4.29 3.90
C PHE A 80 -20.80 4.32 2.50
N PRO A 81 -21.31 5.12 1.52
CA PRO A 81 -20.75 5.12 0.17
C PRO A 81 -19.26 5.55 0.15
N VAL A 82 -18.90 6.55 0.96
CA VAL A 82 -17.53 7.06 1.04
C VAL A 82 -16.61 6.00 1.67
N ILE A 83 -17.04 5.41 2.80
CA ILE A 83 -16.27 4.38 3.50
C ILE A 83 -16.11 3.15 2.60
N LEU A 84 -17.15 2.75 1.88
CA LEU A 84 -17.11 1.63 0.93
C LEU A 84 -16.10 1.89 -0.20
N ILE A 85 -16.12 3.07 -0.81
CA ILE A 85 -15.17 3.43 -1.87
C ILE A 85 -13.74 3.40 -1.33
N VAL A 86 -13.48 4.02 -0.17
CA VAL A 86 -12.15 4.01 0.46
C VAL A 86 -11.71 2.59 0.79
N PHE A 87 -12.62 1.75 1.32
CA PHE A 87 -12.36 0.34 1.60
C PHE A 87 -11.97 -0.42 0.33
N LEU A 88 -12.72 -0.26 -0.76
CA LEU A 88 -12.44 -0.96 -2.03
C LEU A 88 -11.11 -0.49 -2.64
N LEU A 89 -10.89 0.83 -2.70
CA LEU A 89 -9.64 1.39 -3.24
C LEU A 89 -8.42 0.88 -2.47
N ARG A 90 -8.45 0.98 -1.14
CA ARG A 90 -7.33 0.58 -0.28
C ARG A 90 -7.14 -0.94 -0.20
N SER A 91 -8.22 -1.72 -0.28
CA SER A 91 -8.14 -3.18 -0.18
C SER A 91 -7.61 -3.83 -1.46
N PHE A 92 -7.97 -3.29 -2.63
CA PHE A 92 -7.73 -3.96 -3.90
C PHE A 92 -6.84 -3.19 -4.88
N LEU A 93 -6.76 -1.86 -4.78
CA LEU A 93 -6.04 -1.06 -5.77
C LEU A 93 -4.73 -0.50 -5.24
N PHE A 94 -4.80 0.47 -4.34
CA PHE A 94 -3.61 1.21 -3.92
C PHE A 94 -3.54 1.38 -2.41
N GLU A 95 -2.34 1.25 -1.87
CA GLU A 95 -2.07 1.49 -0.45
C GLU A 95 -0.89 2.46 -0.29
N PRO A 96 -1.08 3.58 0.43
CA PRO A 96 0.02 4.49 0.74
C PRO A 96 0.85 3.93 1.90
N PHE A 97 2.18 3.98 1.75
CA PHE A 97 3.15 3.64 2.80
C PHE A 97 4.09 4.81 3.02
N ARG A 98 4.53 5.00 4.27
CA ARG A 98 5.59 5.93 4.62
C ARG A 98 6.89 5.18 4.80
N ILE A 99 7.98 5.66 4.22
CA ILE A 99 9.30 5.07 4.34
C ILE A 99 9.91 5.45 5.70
N PRO A 100 10.14 4.46 6.60
CA PRO A 100 10.63 4.74 7.95
C PRO A 100 12.15 4.64 8.08
N SER A 101 12.85 4.03 7.10
CA SER A 101 14.28 3.69 7.20
C SER A 101 15.04 3.98 5.92
N GLY A 102 16.37 4.14 6.03
CA GLY A 102 17.26 4.41 4.90
C GLY A 102 17.72 3.17 4.12
N SER A 103 17.06 2.01 4.28
CA SER A 103 17.51 0.77 3.62
C SER A 103 17.39 0.76 2.10
N MET A 104 16.60 1.68 1.54
CA MET A 104 16.41 1.87 0.10
C MET A 104 17.06 3.15 -0.44
N LEU A 105 17.92 3.82 0.34
CA LEU A 105 18.74 4.92 -0.16
C LEU A 105 19.64 4.45 -1.30
N PRO A 106 19.87 5.27 -2.32
CA PRO A 106 19.39 6.64 -2.54
C PRO A 106 18.03 6.69 -3.23
N THR A 107 17.43 5.57 -3.60
CA THR A 107 16.17 5.51 -4.35
C THR A 107 14.99 6.06 -3.54
N LEU A 108 14.81 5.58 -2.31
CA LEU A 108 13.77 6.05 -1.40
C LEU A 108 14.39 6.62 -0.14
N HIS A 109 13.97 7.83 0.24
CA HIS A 109 14.43 8.52 1.43
C HIS A 109 13.47 8.35 2.60
N ILE A 110 13.99 8.49 3.83
CA ILE A 110 13.16 8.51 5.03
C ILE A 110 12.15 9.65 4.93
N GLY A 111 10.88 9.35 5.15
CA GLY A 111 9.79 10.33 5.07
C GLY A 111 9.10 10.39 3.71
N ASP A 112 9.60 9.72 2.67
CA ASP A 112 8.85 9.53 1.43
C ASP A 112 7.54 8.79 1.69
N PHE A 113 6.46 9.26 1.07
CA PHE A 113 5.19 8.55 1.00
C PHE A 113 5.08 7.92 -0.38
N ILE A 114 5.11 6.60 -0.44
CA ILE A 114 5.00 5.84 -1.67
C ILE A 114 3.58 5.33 -1.87
N LEU A 115 3.19 5.18 -3.13
CA LEU A 115 1.96 4.49 -3.51
C LEU A 115 2.28 3.08 -3.97
N VAL A 116 1.63 2.10 -3.34
CA VAL A 116 1.82 0.67 -3.64
C VAL A 116 0.61 0.17 -4.39
N ASN A 117 0.86 -0.36 -5.58
CA ASN A 117 -0.13 -1.04 -6.40
C ASN A 117 -0.29 -2.50 -5.90
N LYS A 118 -1.48 -2.86 -5.49
CA LYS A 118 -1.77 -4.18 -4.88
C LYS A 118 -2.22 -5.23 -5.90
N TYR A 119 -2.72 -4.82 -7.05
CA TYR A 119 -3.26 -5.74 -8.05
C TYR A 119 -2.22 -6.29 -9.04
N ASP A 120 -1.02 -5.68 -9.16
CA ASP A 120 0.01 -6.14 -10.09
C ASP A 120 0.39 -7.61 -9.89
N TYR A 121 0.40 -8.08 -8.64
CA TYR A 121 0.77 -9.46 -8.30
C TYR A 121 -0.43 -10.35 -7.94
N GLY A 122 -1.64 -9.89 -8.31
CA GLY A 122 -2.89 -10.61 -8.09
C GLY A 122 -3.74 -10.01 -6.99
N ILE A 123 -5.04 -10.28 -7.07
CA ILE A 123 -6.03 -9.77 -6.10
C ILE A 123 -6.06 -10.69 -4.88
N ARG A 124 -5.88 -10.09 -3.70
CA ARG A 124 -5.96 -10.77 -2.41
C ARG A 124 -7.16 -10.30 -1.61
N LEU A 125 -7.81 -11.22 -0.91
CA LEU A 125 -8.92 -10.86 -0.01
C LEU A 125 -8.38 -10.01 1.16
N PRO A 126 -9.04 -8.87 1.46
CA PRO A 126 -8.67 -8.08 2.62
C PRO A 126 -8.81 -8.91 3.89
N VAL A 127 -7.98 -8.63 4.91
CA VAL A 127 -7.91 -9.33 6.20
C VAL A 127 -7.34 -10.75 6.11
N LEU A 128 -7.85 -11.60 5.21
CA LEU A 128 -7.41 -13.00 5.07
C LEU A 128 -6.15 -13.17 4.24
N ASN A 129 -5.81 -12.18 3.42
CA ASN A 129 -4.66 -12.17 2.49
C ASN A 129 -4.62 -13.37 1.51
N THR A 130 -5.70 -14.09 1.34
CA THR A 130 -5.78 -15.20 0.39
C THR A 130 -5.84 -14.65 -1.05
N LYS A 131 -4.93 -15.09 -1.92
CA LYS A 131 -4.91 -14.75 -3.35
C LYS A 131 -6.10 -15.44 -4.04
N VAL A 132 -7.00 -14.64 -4.64
CA VAL A 132 -8.19 -15.14 -5.35
C VAL A 132 -8.06 -15.02 -6.86
N LEU A 133 -7.20 -14.13 -7.34
CA LEU A 133 -6.94 -13.96 -8.76
C LEU A 133 -5.44 -13.72 -8.97
N GLU A 134 -4.83 -14.50 -9.84
CA GLU A 134 -3.46 -14.27 -10.30
C GLU A 134 -3.48 -13.30 -11.49
N MET A 135 -2.61 -12.28 -11.46
CA MET A 135 -2.50 -11.28 -12.52
C MET A 135 -1.07 -11.18 -13.05
N GLY A 136 -0.08 -11.14 -12.17
CA GLY A 136 1.33 -11.07 -12.50
C GLY A 136 2.21 -11.59 -11.37
N ALA A 137 3.52 -11.51 -11.60
CA ALA A 137 4.53 -11.87 -10.61
C ALA A 137 5.63 -10.79 -10.57
N PRO A 138 6.27 -10.57 -9.41
CA PRO A 138 7.42 -9.68 -9.29
C PRO A 138 8.50 -10.00 -10.30
N GLN A 139 9.02 -8.96 -10.94
CA GLN A 139 10.14 -9.04 -11.87
C GLN A 139 11.41 -8.47 -11.26
N LYS A 140 12.57 -8.85 -11.80
CA LYS A 140 13.85 -8.24 -11.39
C LYS A 140 13.80 -6.72 -11.60
N GLY A 141 14.19 -5.98 -10.57
CA GLY A 141 14.10 -4.53 -10.55
C GLY A 141 12.86 -3.95 -9.88
N ASP A 142 11.78 -4.72 -9.72
CA ASP A 142 10.59 -4.26 -9.01
C ASP A 142 10.90 -3.93 -7.56
N ILE A 143 10.44 -2.79 -7.09
CA ILE A 143 10.44 -2.44 -5.66
C ILE A 143 9.14 -2.96 -5.07
N ILE A 144 9.24 -3.94 -4.17
CA ILE A 144 8.10 -4.63 -3.57
C ILE A 144 7.93 -4.25 -2.11
N VAL A 145 6.68 -4.12 -1.69
CA VAL A 145 6.29 -4.12 -0.28
C VAL A 145 5.78 -5.51 0.06
N PHE A 146 6.25 -6.06 1.17
CA PHE A 146 5.90 -7.40 1.63
C PHE A 146 5.95 -7.48 3.14
N ARG A 147 5.22 -8.43 3.72
CA ARG A 147 5.29 -8.75 5.14
C ARG A 147 6.61 -9.44 5.45
N TYR A 148 7.27 -9.00 6.49
CA TYR A 148 8.55 -9.56 6.90
C TYR A 148 8.41 -11.04 7.25
N PRO A 149 9.18 -11.96 6.61
CA PRO A 149 8.97 -13.40 6.80
C PRO A 149 9.21 -13.92 8.22
N MET A 150 9.95 -13.17 9.06
CA MET A 150 10.21 -13.53 10.45
C MET A 150 9.19 -12.93 11.42
N ASP A 151 8.47 -11.87 11.00
CA ASP A 151 7.39 -11.23 11.76
C ASP A 151 6.43 -10.54 10.78
N GLU A 152 5.36 -11.24 10.40
CA GLU A 152 4.36 -10.75 9.43
C GLU A 152 3.54 -9.53 9.90
N SER A 153 3.76 -9.06 11.12
CA SER A 153 3.16 -7.82 11.62
C SER A 153 3.86 -6.56 11.11
N VAL A 154 5.05 -6.72 10.50
CA VAL A 154 5.90 -5.64 9.99
C VAL A 154 6.01 -5.71 8.48
N ASP A 155 5.79 -4.59 7.80
CA ASP A 155 5.97 -4.50 6.35
C ASP A 155 7.40 -4.00 6.02
N PHE A 156 8.05 -4.69 5.08
CA PHE A 156 9.34 -4.33 4.52
C PHE A 156 9.21 -3.87 3.07
N ILE A 157 10.15 -3.03 2.64
CA ILE A 157 10.28 -2.61 1.26
C ILE A 157 11.70 -2.89 0.77
N LYS A 158 11.83 -3.63 -0.35
CA LYS A 158 13.09 -4.00 -0.98
C LYS A 158 12.94 -4.13 -2.49
N ARG A 159 14.07 -4.14 -3.20
CA ARG A 159 14.12 -4.41 -4.63
C ARG A 159 14.29 -5.91 -4.90
N VAL A 160 13.48 -6.47 -5.79
CA VAL A 160 13.64 -7.84 -6.28
C VAL A 160 14.89 -7.91 -7.15
N VAL A 161 15.87 -8.69 -6.76
CA VAL A 161 17.10 -8.89 -7.53
C VAL A 161 17.15 -10.25 -8.22
N ALA A 162 16.38 -11.22 -7.72
CA ALA A 162 16.24 -12.52 -8.37
C ALA A 162 14.83 -13.11 -8.13
N THR A 163 14.35 -13.87 -9.12
CA THR A 163 13.03 -14.49 -9.22
C THR A 163 13.14 -16.02 -9.15
N PRO A 164 12.02 -16.76 -9.00
CA PRO A 164 12.05 -18.23 -8.92
C PRO A 164 12.92 -18.85 -10.00
N GLY A 165 13.79 -19.79 -9.62
CA GLY A 165 14.73 -20.48 -10.49
C GLY A 165 16.06 -19.75 -10.77
N ASP A 166 16.14 -18.45 -10.49
CA ASP A 166 17.39 -17.71 -10.66
C ASP A 166 18.46 -18.15 -9.64
N ARG A 167 19.70 -18.13 -10.07
CA ARG A 167 20.87 -18.27 -9.21
C ARG A 167 21.41 -16.89 -8.89
N VAL A 168 21.34 -16.49 -7.63
CA VAL A 168 21.86 -15.21 -7.12
C VAL A 168 23.16 -15.44 -6.36
N GLU A 169 24.17 -14.64 -6.67
CA GLU A 169 25.46 -14.61 -5.97
C GLU A 169 25.79 -13.16 -5.60
N TYR A 170 26.25 -12.93 -4.38
CA TYR A 170 26.76 -11.63 -3.93
C TYR A 170 28.17 -11.81 -3.38
N ARG A 171 29.12 -11.17 -4.02
CA ARG A 171 30.55 -11.30 -3.70
C ARG A 171 31.24 -9.96 -3.90
N ASP A 172 32.05 -9.57 -2.92
CA ASP A 172 32.86 -8.34 -2.95
C ASP A 172 32.05 -7.10 -3.32
N LYS A 173 30.80 -6.99 -2.79
CA LYS A 173 29.80 -5.92 -3.03
C LYS A 173 29.25 -5.88 -4.45
N VAL A 174 29.45 -6.94 -5.22
CA VAL A 174 28.93 -7.09 -6.59
C VAL A 174 27.90 -8.21 -6.62
N LEU A 175 26.76 -7.93 -7.27
CA LEU A 175 25.67 -8.86 -7.48
C LEU A 175 25.88 -9.59 -8.81
N TYR A 176 25.67 -10.92 -8.81
CA TYR A 176 25.63 -11.75 -10.01
C TYR A 176 24.28 -12.47 -10.05
N VAL A 177 23.63 -12.48 -11.21
CA VAL A 177 22.39 -13.20 -11.44
C VAL A 177 22.62 -14.16 -12.60
N ASN A 178 22.40 -15.45 -12.36
CA ASN A 178 22.65 -16.53 -13.35
C ASN A 178 24.10 -16.53 -13.90
N GLY A 179 25.05 -16.16 -13.05
CA GLY A 179 26.47 -16.05 -13.40
C GLY A 179 26.86 -14.77 -14.16
N VAL A 180 25.90 -13.90 -14.46
CA VAL A 180 26.14 -12.61 -15.11
C VAL A 180 26.32 -11.52 -14.07
N GLU A 181 27.43 -10.80 -14.13
CA GLU A 181 27.70 -9.65 -13.28
C GLU A 181 26.70 -8.53 -13.55
N GLN A 182 26.11 -7.99 -12.47
CA GLN A 182 25.29 -6.79 -12.57
C GLN A 182 26.23 -5.57 -12.50
N ALA A 183 26.56 -5.06 -13.68
CA ALA A 183 27.61 -4.04 -13.82
C ALA A 183 27.30 -2.78 -13.04
N GLN A 184 28.30 -2.29 -12.29
CA GLN A 184 28.21 -1.07 -11.51
C GLN A 184 29.06 0.03 -12.15
N SER A 185 28.53 1.25 -12.25
CA SER A 185 29.18 2.39 -12.91
C SER A 185 28.85 3.70 -12.21
N ARG A 186 29.54 4.79 -12.64
CA ARG A 186 29.28 6.17 -12.22
C ARG A 186 29.37 6.38 -10.70
N PRO A 187 30.49 5.99 -10.05
CA PRO A 187 30.65 6.24 -8.62
C PRO A 187 30.61 7.74 -8.33
N ARG A 188 29.86 8.14 -7.30
CA ARG A 188 29.79 9.51 -6.79
C ARG A 188 29.56 9.52 -5.28
N ASP A 189 30.01 10.57 -4.62
CA ASP A 189 29.72 10.73 -3.20
C ASP A 189 28.24 11.02 -2.99
N PHE A 190 27.65 10.34 -2.02
CA PHE A 190 26.28 10.49 -1.55
C PHE A 190 26.27 10.65 -0.03
N VAL A 191 25.66 11.72 0.47
CA VAL A 191 25.52 11.92 1.91
C VAL A 191 24.15 11.40 2.35
N ASP A 192 24.14 10.47 3.28
CA ASP A 192 22.94 10.07 3.99
C ASP A 192 22.57 11.14 5.03
N ASP A 193 21.57 11.96 4.73
CA ASP A 193 21.13 13.07 5.58
C ASP A 193 20.67 12.64 6.97
N SER A 194 20.27 11.38 7.13
CA SER A 194 19.78 10.84 8.42
C SER A 194 20.91 10.49 9.37
N THR A 195 22.05 10.07 8.84
CA THR A 195 23.23 9.63 9.62
C THR A 195 24.44 10.55 9.44
N MET A 196 24.38 11.50 8.50
CA MET A 196 25.49 12.38 8.08
C MET A 196 26.73 11.61 7.63
N VAL A 197 26.51 10.39 7.12
CA VAL A 197 27.56 9.51 6.62
C VAL A 197 27.69 9.66 5.11
N THR A 198 28.92 9.87 4.61
CA THR A 198 29.20 9.81 3.18
C THR A 198 29.32 8.35 2.74
N LEU A 199 28.48 7.99 1.78
CA LEU A 199 28.45 6.71 1.09
C LEU A 199 28.88 6.91 -0.36
N GLU A 200 29.18 5.83 -1.06
CA GLU A 200 29.39 5.86 -2.50
C GLU A 200 28.12 5.41 -3.20
N GLU A 201 27.51 6.31 -3.98
CA GLU A 201 26.42 5.95 -4.88
C GLU A 201 26.97 5.41 -6.19
N ARG A 202 26.41 4.32 -6.68
CA ARG A 202 26.69 3.72 -7.97
C ARG A 202 25.40 3.47 -8.75
N THR A 203 25.51 3.48 -10.07
CA THR A 203 24.44 2.95 -10.94
C THR A 203 24.71 1.48 -11.17
N GLU A 204 23.77 0.61 -10.76
CA GLU A 204 23.81 -0.83 -11.05
C GLU A 204 22.85 -1.16 -12.20
N ASN A 205 23.32 -1.95 -13.16
CA ASN A 205 22.46 -2.47 -14.22
C ASN A 205 21.96 -3.86 -13.85
N LEU A 206 20.75 -3.92 -13.31
CA LEU A 206 20.10 -5.16 -12.91
C LEU A 206 19.32 -5.77 -14.10
N SER A 207 19.97 -6.67 -14.82
CA SER A 207 19.36 -7.38 -15.97
C SER A 207 18.74 -6.45 -17.02
N GLY A 208 19.36 -5.29 -17.27
CA GLY A 208 18.89 -4.29 -18.24
C GLY A 208 18.17 -3.07 -17.62
N LEU A 209 17.85 -3.10 -16.33
CA LEU A 209 17.29 -1.97 -15.60
C LEU A 209 18.39 -1.25 -14.80
N GLU A 210 18.67 0.00 -15.15
CA GLU A 210 19.58 0.85 -14.36
C GLU A 210 18.88 1.41 -13.13
N HIS A 211 19.52 1.32 -11.96
CA HIS A 211 19.07 1.92 -10.71
C HIS A 211 20.24 2.31 -9.83
N SER A 212 20.02 3.23 -8.90
CA SER A 212 21.05 3.66 -7.95
C SER A 212 21.14 2.72 -6.75
N ILE A 213 22.36 2.47 -6.32
CA ILE A 213 22.69 1.77 -5.06
C ILE A 213 23.64 2.60 -4.22
N ALA A 214 23.63 2.43 -2.90
CA ALA A 214 24.61 3.02 -2.00
C ALA A 214 25.49 1.94 -1.37
N VAL A 215 26.79 2.19 -1.35
CA VAL A 215 27.83 1.29 -0.83
C VAL A 215 28.67 2.03 0.22
N ASP A 216 28.94 1.38 1.35
CA ASP A 216 29.82 1.88 2.40
C ASP A 216 31.13 1.09 2.42
N HIS A 217 32.22 1.65 1.89
CA HIS A 217 33.52 0.97 1.84
C HIS A 217 34.15 0.71 3.21
N ARG A 218 33.66 1.36 4.27
CA ARG A 218 34.13 1.12 5.65
C ARG A 218 33.54 -0.18 6.24
N ARG A 219 32.46 -0.70 5.65
CA ARG A 219 31.88 -1.98 6.05
C ARG A 219 32.46 -3.11 5.22
N PRO A 220 32.65 -4.29 5.80
CA PRO A 220 33.11 -5.46 5.06
C PRO A 220 32.11 -5.82 3.96
N SER A 221 32.60 -6.44 2.88
CA SER A 221 31.77 -6.90 1.74
C SER A 221 30.67 -7.87 2.16
N TRP A 222 30.95 -8.64 3.19
CA TRP A 222 30.07 -9.66 3.72
C TRP A 222 30.35 -9.86 5.22
N VAL A 223 29.29 -9.94 6.00
CA VAL A 223 29.37 -10.34 7.40
C VAL A 223 28.93 -11.79 7.47
N PRO A 224 29.81 -12.75 7.84
CA PRO A 224 29.43 -14.13 7.99
C PRO A 224 28.34 -14.24 9.05
N MET A 225 27.15 -14.66 8.63
CA MET A 225 26.01 -14.75 9.52
C MET A 225 25.99 -16.08 10.25
N GLN A 226 26.70 -16.17 11.34
CA GLN A 226 26.58 -17.29 12.26
C GLN A 226 25.32 -17.24 13.13
N ALA A 227 24.59 -16.13 13.12
CA ALA A 227 23.60 -15.89 14.18
C ALA A 227 22.14 -15.73 13.72
N VAL A 228 21.78 -15.46 12.46
CA VAL A 228 20.44 -15.00 12.13
C VAL A 228 19.74 -15.75 10.99
N MET A 229 20.44 -16.50 10.15
CA MET A 229 19.76 -17.17 9.03
C MET A 229 19.23 -18.56 9.37
N LYS A 230 17.95 -18.75 9.13
CA LYS A 230 17.41 -20.04 8.75
C LYS A 230 18.23 -20.50 7.54
N LYS A 231 19.12 -21.48 7.72
CA LYS A 231 19.93 -22.03 6.61
C LYS A 231 18.97 -22.56 5.56
N GLU A 232 18.72 -21.75 4.52
CA GLU A 232 17.98 -22.22 3.36
C GLU A 232 18.85 -23.28 2.67
N SER A 233 18.30 -24.44 2.41
CA SER A 233 19.01 -25.59 1.81
C SER A 233 19.53 -25.31 0.40
N THR A 234 19.04 -24.24 -0.23
CA THR A 234 19.40 -23.82 -1.60
C THR A 234 20.53 -22.78 -1.60
N CYS A 235 21.10 -22.43 -0.43
CA CYS A 235 22.16 -21.43 -0.30
C CYS A 235 23.47 -22.08 0.18
N SER A 236 24.59 -21.58 -0.37
CA SER A 236 25.95 -21.86 0.04
C SER A 236 26.66 -20.57 0.41
N TYR A 237 27.36 -20.55 1.52
CA TYR A 237 28.01 -19.37 2.10
C TYR A 237 29.49 -19.59 2.20
N ASN A 238 30.31 -18.58 1.93
CA ASN A 238 31.77 -18.59 2.09
C ASN A 238 32.26 -17.24 2.65
N ASP A 239 33.57 -17.11 2.82
CA ASP A 239 34.18 -15.92 3.42
C ASP A 239 34.02 -14.63 2.59
N ARG A 240 33.68 -14.73 1.30
CA ARG A 240 33.53 -13.61 0.39
C ARG A 240 32.10 -13.25 0.08
N GLY A 241 31.14 -14.14 0.39
CA GLY A 241 29.75 -13.91 0.07
C GLY A 241 28.90 -15.20 0.12
N PHE A 242 27.90 -15.23 -0.71
CA PHE A 242 26.97 -16.38 -0.80
C PHE A 242 26.53 -16.63 -2.24
N VAL A 243 26.03 -17.84 -2.46
CA VAL A 243 25.33 -18.25 -3.67
C VAL A 243 24.05 -18.94 -3.25
N CYS A 244 22.91 -18.50 -3.80
CA CYS A 244 21.59 -19.11 -3.57
C CYS A 244 20.89 -19.42 -4.90
N THR A 245 20.11 -20.49 -4.93
CA THR A 245 19.12 -20.71 -5.99
C THR A 245 17.74 -20.38 -5.39
N VAL A 246 17.01 -19.46 -6.03
CA VAL A 246 15.71 -19.01 -5.54
C VAL A 246 14.67 -20.10 -5.76
N PRO A 247 14.01 -20.60 -4.69
CA PRO A 247 12.99 -21.62 -4.81
C PRO A 247 11.75 -21.12 -5.55
N GLU A 248 10.90 -22.04 -6.01
CA GLU A 248 9.60 -21.74 -6.57
C GLU A 248 8.74 -20.93 -5.57
N CYS A 249 7.95 -19.99 -6.12
CA CYS A 249 7.07 -19.09 -5.36
C CYS A 249 7.79 -18.25 -4.31
N LYS A 250 9.10 -18.00 -4.47
CA LYS A 250 9.90 -17.13 -3.59
C LYS A 250 10.71 -16.13 -4.41
N TYR A 251 11.09 -15.03 -3.76
CA TYR A 251 11.88 -13.96 -4.39
C TYR A 251 13.07 -13.63 -3.51
N PHE A 252 14.17 -13.20 -4.14
CA PHE A 252 15.33 -12.67 -3.44
C PHE A 252 15.31 -11.15 -3.56
N ALA A 253 15.16 -10.47 -2.45
CA ALA A 253 15.02 -9.02 -2.40
C ALA A 253 16.16 -8.38 -1.61
N MET A 254 16.73 -7.29 -2.13
CA MET A 254 17.81 -6.54 -1.50
C MET A 254 17.45 -5.07 -1.36
N GLY A 255 18.01 -4.42 -0.34
CA GLY A 255 17.97 -2.96 -0.23
C GLY A 255 18.96 -2.30 -1.19
N ASP A 256 18.58 -1.13 -1.71
CA ASP A 256 19.46 -0.34 -2.55
C ASP A 256 20.63 0.25 -1.72
N ASN A 257 20.42 0.51 -0.42
CA ASN A 257 21.50 0.79 0.53
C ASN A 257 22.17 -0.52 0.97
N ARG A 258 23.07 -1.01 0.14
CA ARG A 258 23.65 -2.36 0.19
C ARG A 258 24.23 -2.74 1.54
N ASP A 259 24.87 -1.81 2.20
CA ASP A 259 25.57 -2.08 3.46
C ASP A 259 24.75 -1.65 4.70
N ASN A 260 23.57 -1.08 4.51
CA ASN A 260 22.66 -0.67 5.59
C ASN A 260 21.22 -1.14 5.34
N SER A 261 21.09 -2.43 5.00
CA SER A 261 19.80 -3.04 4.74
C SER A 261 19.72 -4.43 5.36
N GLU A 262 18.68 -4.65 6.15
CA GLU A 262 18.24 -5.97 6.56
C GLU A 262 17.34 -6.54 5.46
N ASP A 263 17.84 -7.52 4.69
CA ASP A 263 17.18 -8.05 3.50
C ASP A 263 17.41 -9.55 3.33
N SER A 264 17.11 -10.09 2.15
CA SER A 264 17.19 -11.53 1.88
C SER A 264 18.56 -12.15 2.16
N ARG A 265 19.61 -11.36 2.22
CA ARG A 265 20.94 -11.79 2.65
C ARG A 265 20.96 -12.23 4.11
N PHE A 266 20.01 -11.76 4.92
CA PHE A 266 19.93 -11.97 6.36
C PHE A 266 18.87 -12.97 6.76
N TRP A 267 17.68 -12.92 6.20
CA TRP A 267 16.53 -13.73 6.61
C TRP A 267 16.02 -14.70 5.52
N GLY A 268 16.65 -14.73 4.34
CA GLY A 268 16.32 -15.65 3.25
C GLY A 268 15.34 -15.08 2.23
N PHE A 269 14.42 -15.89 1.72
CA PHE A 269 13.56 -15.54 0.61
C PHE A 269 12.23 -14.94 1.06
N VAL A 270 11.68 -14.05 0.22
CA VAL A 270 10.32 -13.53 0.37
C VAL A 270 9.34 -14.53 -0.26
N PRO A 271 8.43 -15.14 0.52
CA PRO A 271 7.38 -15.98 -0.05
C PRO A 271 6.36 -15.13 -0.84
N ASP A 272 5.76 -15.72 -1.90
CA ASP A 272 4.70 -15.03 -2.66
C ASP A 272 3.51 -14.62 -1.79
N GLU A 273 3.16 -15.44 -0.81
CA GLU A 273 2.07 -15.17 0.13
C GLU A 273 2.29 -13.92 1.00
N ASN A 274 3.56 -13.51 1.19
CA ASN A 274 3.91 -12.32 1.95
C ASN A 274 3.84 -11.03 1.14
N LEU A 275 3.70 -11.10 -0.20
CA LEU A 275 3.64 -9.91 -1.06
C LEU A 275 2.42 -9.05 -0.73
N VAL A 276 2.64 -7.75 -0.61
CA VAL A 276 1.60 -6.72 -0.47
C VAL A 276 1.35 -6.03 -1.81
N GLY A 277 2.41 -5.64 -2.54
CA GLY A 277 2.29 -5.03 -3.85
C GLY A 277 3.59 -4.39 -4.35
N LYS A 278 3.50 -3.72 -5.51
CA LYS A 278 4.57 -3.02 -6.19
C LYS A 278 4.54 -1.52 -5.86
N ALA A 279 5.65 -0.95 -5.41
CA ALA A 279 5.80 0.50 -5.27
C ALA A 279 5.91 1.14 -6.66
N VAL A 280 5.08 2.13 -6.95
CA VAL A 280 5.00 2.74 -8.30
C VAL A 280 5.47 4.19 -8.35
N CYS A 281 5.21 4.96 -7.30
CA CYS A 281 5.63 6.38 -7.25
C CYS A 281 5.76 6.87 -5.82
N ILE A 282 6.52 7.97 -5.66
CA ILE A 282 6.48 8.83 -4.48
C ILE A 282 5.37 9.85 -4.73
N TRP A 283 4.29 9.80 -3.94
CA TRP A 283 3.15 10.70 -4.10
C TRP A 283 3.18 11.90 -3.16
N ALA A 284 3.98 11.84 -2.10
CA ALA A 284 4.24 12.98 -1.22
C ALA A 284 5.59 12.82 -0.48
N ASN A 285 6.25 13.95 -0.22
CA ASN A 285 7.28 14.11 0.77
C ASN A 285 7.16 15.53 1.34
N PHE A 286 6.81 15.65 2.62
CA PHE A 286 6.56 16.97 3.23
C PHE A 286 7.84 17.76 3.53
N SER A 287 9.01 17.12 3.50
CA SER A 287 10.31 17.78 3.69
C SER A 287 10.92 18.21 2.35
N ASP A 288 10.63 17.50 1.27
CA ASP A 288 11.14 17.78 -0.08
C ASP A 288 10.10 17.40 -1.14
N MET A 289 9.32 18.38 -1.57
CA MET A 289 8.28 18.21 -2.59
C MET A 289 8.86 17.89 -3.99
N GLY A 290 10.16 18.14 -4.22
CA GLY A 290 10.83 17.81 -5.47
C GLY A 290 10.98 16.30 -5.72
N ARG A 291 10.78 15.48 -4.70
CA ARG A 291 10.85 14.02 -4.79
C ARG A 291 9.57 13.35 -5.31
N ILE A 292 8.49 14.10 -5.47
CA ILE A 292 7.22 13.56 -6.00
C ILE A 292 7.42 13.15 -7.46
N GLY A 293 7.14 11.88 -7.77
CA GLY A 293 7.30 11.35 -9.12
C GLY A 293 7.42 9.84 -9.19
N SER A 294 7.80 9.34 -10.37
CA SER A 294 8.07 7.91 -10.58
C SER A 294 9.29 7.45 -9.76
N ILE A 295 9.27 6.20 -9.34
CA ILE A 295 10.42 5.55 -8.68
C ILE A 295 11.34 4.89 -9.73
N TYR A 296 10.87 4.76 -10.97
CA TYR A 296 11.55 4.11 -12.09
C TYR A 296 11.91 5.12 -13.18
#